data_bb0b2a2514012798f52df51351982db8
#
_entry.id   bb0b2a2514012798f52df51351982db8
#
_cell.length_a   1.000
_cell.length_b   1.000
_cell.length_c   1.000
_cell.angle_alpha   90.00
_cell.angle_beta   90.00
_cell.angle_gamma   90.00
#
_symmetry.space_group_name_H-M   'P 1'
#
loop_
_entity.id
_entity.type
_entity.pdbx_description
1 polymer ?
#
loop_
_entity_poly.entity_id
_entity_poly.type
_entity_poly.pdbx_seq_one_letter_code
_entity_poly.pdbx_strand_id
1 'polypeptide(L)'
;LDASWRGLSLTMPLKEIAVQVCQQVSDLARVVGAINTLVRRDDGAWSGDNTDVHGIVTALSEAGAHGGSPRGRRAVIVGSGATARSALAALAELAVTEAVLLVRSEIREETRLVGQRLGIALQAAPLTALTDPVDIVIGTVPAQAYPAGFQLAPSATVDAVVLDCVYGDGPSPLLAAAVLAGSVAVPGTEMLLHQAAAQVRLMTGCQPPVVEMRAALLAAIQEQ
;
A
#
# COMPACT_ATOMS: atom_id res chain seq x y z
N LEU A 1 14.31 -11.26 -22.06
CA LEU A 1 15.27 -10.37 -21.38
C LEU A 1 16.63 -11.05 -21.39
N ASP A 2 17.67 -10.33 -21.79
CA ASP A 2 19.04 -10.84 -21.76
C ASP A 2 19.64 -10.90 -20.35
N ALA A 3 20.86 -11.42 -20.23
CA ALA A 3 21.51 -11.65 -18.94
C ALA A 3 21.89 -10.34 -18.17
N SER A 4 21.79 -9.17 -18.81
CA SER A 4 22.11 -7.89 -18.17
C SER A 4 20.99 -7.39 -17.23
N TRP A 5 19.77 -7.87 -17.40
CA TRP A 5 18.65 -7.51 -16.52
C TRP A 5 18.81 -8.15 -15.15
N ARG A 6 18.82 -7.34 -14.10
CA ARG A 6 18.89 -7.77 -12.70
C ARG A 6 17.53 -7.89 -12.04
N GLY A 7 16.58 -7.10 -12.46
CA GLY A 7 15.23 -7.11 -11.89
C GLY A 7 14.26 -6.26 -12.68
N LEU A 8 12.98 -6.36 -12.31
CA LEU A 8 11.90 -5.57 -12.88
C LEU A 8 10.98 -5.09 -11.75
N SER A 9 10.60 -3.82 -11.81
CA SER A 9 9.51 -3.27 -11.02
C SER A 9 8.21 -3.42 -11.80
N LEU A 10 7.19 -3.99 -11.17
CA LEU A 10 5.91 -4.27 -11.80
C LEU A 10 4.80 -3.42 -11.19
N THR A 11 3.91 -2.95 -12.04
CA THR A 11 2.68 -2.30 -11.66
C THR A 11 1.47 -2.98 -12.29
N MET A 12 0.27 -2.45 -12.05
CA MET A 12 -0.96 -2.94 -12.65
C MET A 12 -0.88 -2.89 -14.20
N PRO A 13 -1.35 -3.92 -14.93
CA PRO A 13 -2.05 -5.12 -14.45
C PRO A 13 -1.12 -6.31 -14.13
N LEU A 14 0.19 -6.17 -14.11
CA LEU A 14 1.15 -7.28 -14.13
C LEU A 14 1.35 -7.95 -12.76
N LYS A 15 1.04 -7.27 -11.65
CA LYS A 15 1.33 -7.73 -10.27
C LYS A 15 0.74 -9.12 -9.95
N GLU A 16 -0.45 -9.42 -10.44
CA GLU A 16 -1.14 -10.69 -10.20
C GLU A 16 -0.65 -11.79 -11.15
N ILE A 17 -0.42 -11.45 -12.43
CA ILE A 17 0.05 -12.38 -13.46
C ILE A 17 1.48 -12.85 -13.16
N ALA A 18 2.31 -12.00 -12.59
CA ALA A 18 3.71 -12.30 -12.29
C ALA A 18 3.89 -13.50 -11.36
N VAL A 19 2.91 -13.80 -10.49
CA VAL A 19 2.93 -14.98 -9.61
C VAL A 19 3.06 -16.29 -10.41
N GLN A 20 2.53 -16.34 -11.64
CA GLN A 20 2.53 -17.54 -12.47
C GLN A 20 3.83 -17.73 -13.26
N VAL A 21 4.64 -16.69 -13.41
CA VAL A 21 5.87 -16.72 -14.22
C VAL A 21 7.15 -16.85 -13.40
N CYS A 22 7.06 -16.73 -12.09
CA CYS A 22 8.20 -16.88 -11.18
C CYS A 22 8.43 -18.34 -10.82
N GLN A 23 9.68 -18.76 -10.83
CA GLN A 23 10.07 -20.07 -10.33
C GLN A 23 10.12 -20.10 -8.80
N GLN A 24 10.37 -18.96 -8.19
CA GLN A 24 10.34 -18.80 -6.74
C GLN A 24 9.54 -17.54 -6.37
N VAL A 25 8.67 -17.66 -5.38
CA VAL A 25 7.85 -16.56 -4.87
C VAL A 25 8.07 -16.46 -3.37
N SER A 26 8.32 -15.27 -2.83
CA SER A 26 8.45 -15.07 -1.39
C SER A 26 7.16 -15.44 -0.65
N ASP A 27 7.25 -15.82 0.62
CA ASP A 27 6.08 -16.17 1.41
C ASP A 27 5.11 -14.98 1.52
N LEU A 28 5.64 -13.76 1.67
CA LEU A 28 4.84 -12.54 1.67
C LEU A 28 4.08 -12.35 0.36
N ALA A 29 4.77 -12.42 -0.77
CA ALA A 29 4.13 -12.27 -2.09
C ALA A 29 3.11 -13.38 -2.36
N ARG A 30 3.34 -14.59 -1.83
CA ARG A 30 2.40 -15.73 -1.91
C ARG A 30 1.14 -15.48 -1.08
N VAL A 31 1.28 -14.94 0.12
CA VAL A 31 0.14 -14.57 0.98
C VAL A 31 -0.68 -13.47 0.32
N VAL A 32 -0.03 -12.41 -0.17
CA VAL A 32 -0.68 -11.26 -0.84
C VAL A 32 -1.28 -11.65 -2.19
N GLY A 33 -0.71 -12.64 -2.88
CA GLY A 33 -1.14 -13.03 -4.23
C GLY A 33 -0.81 -11.97 -5.28
N ALA A 34 0.24 -11.17 -5.07
CA ALA A 34 0.71 -10.15 -6.00
C ALA A 34 2.22 -9.92 -5.85
N ILE A 35 2.90 -9.72 -6.97
CA ILE A 35 4.33 -9.45 -7.07
C ILE A 35 4.51 -8.08 -7.70
N ASN A 36 5.24 -7.17 -7.04
CA ASN A 36 5.65 -5.91 -7.64
C ASN A 36 7.14 -5.90 -8.03
N THR A 37 7.90 -6.92 -7.62
CA THR A 37 9.35 -6.99 -7.80
C THR A 37 9.76 -8.35 -8.33
N LEU A 38 10.44 -8.37 -9.48
CA LEU A 38 11.11 -9.56 -10.00
C LEU A 38 12.61 -9.37 -9.84
N VAL A 39 13.30 -10.39 -9.34
CA VAL A 39 14.75 -10.41 -9.21
C VAL A 39 15.30 -11.60 -9.99
N ARG A 40 16.32 -11.36 -10.81
CA ARG A 40 16.99 -12.41 -11.56
C ARG A 40 18.00 -13.12 -10.66
N ARG A 41 17.89 -14.41 -10.61
CA ARG A 41 18.79 -15.29 -9.88
C ARG A 41 20.04 -15.63 -10.71
N ASP A 42 21.09 -16.13 -10.07
CA ASP A 42 22.34 -16.52 -10.74
C ASP A 42 22.13 -17.68 -11.71
N ASP A 43 21.14 -18.54 -11.48
CA ASP A 43 20.74 -19.64 -12.38
C ASP A 43 19.91 -19.17 -13.57
N GLY A 44 19.64 -17.87 -13.68
CA GLY A 44 18.84 -17.25 -14.75
C GLY A 44 17.33 -17.30 -14.51
N ALA A 45 16.86 -18.00 -13.48
CA ALA A 45 15.47 -18.01 -13.07
C ALA A 45 15.02 -16.67 -12.46
N TRP A 46 13.70 -16.50 -12.28
CA TRP A 46 13.13 -15.32 -11.66
C TRP A 46 12.53 -15.63 -10.30
N SER A 47 12.88 -14.83 -9.31
CA SER A 47 12.18 -14.79 -8.03
C SER A 47 11.29 -13.57 -7.94
N GLY A 48 10.12 -13.73 -7.32
CA GLY A 48 9.11 -12.68 -7.16
C GLY A 48 8.93 -12.29 -5.70
N ASP A 49 8.82 -11.00 -5.45
CA ASP A 49 8.57 -10.44 -4.12
C ASP A 49 7.54 -9.30 -4.16
N ASN A 50 7.04 -8.90 -2.99
CA ASN A 50 6.13 -7.78 -2.83
C ASN A 50 6.72 -6.72 -1.88
N THR A 51 7.35 -5.70 -2.45
CA THR A 51 7.91 -4.58 -1.68
C THR A 51 6.89 -3.47 -1.38
N ASP A 52 5.66 -3.54 -1.93
CA ASP A 52 4.58 -2.59 -1.59
C ASP A 52 4.26 -2.64 -0.09
N VAL A 53 4.28 -3.85 0.50
CA VAL A 53 4.04 -4.03 1.94
C VAL A 53 5.05 -3.23 2.76
N HIS A 54 6.35 -3.39 2.48
CA HIS A 54 7.40 -2.63 3.14
C HIS A 54 7.23 -1.12 2.93
N GLY A 55 6.87 -0.70 1.72
CA GLY A 55 6.60 0.71 1.39
C GLY A 55 5.47 1.30 2.25
N ILE A 56 4.35 0.57 2.39
CA ILE A 56 3.20 1.00 3.20
C ILE A 56 3.57 1.04 4.68
N VAL A 57 4.19 -0.02 5.22
CA VAL A 57 4.59 -0.09 6.64
C VAL A 57 5.50 1.06 7.00
N THR A 58 6.53 1.32 6.18
CA THR A 58 7.51 2.35 6.47
C THR A 58 6.89 3.75 6.38
N ALA A 59 6.11 4.04 5.32
CA ALA A 59 5.44 5.32 5.16
C ALA A 59 4.48 5.63 6.31
N LEU A 60 3.67 4.65 6.73
CA LEU A 60 2.76 4.81 7.87
C LEU A 60 3.52 4.98 9.19
N SER A 61 4.61 4.22 9.40
CA SER A 61 5.41 4.30 10.61
C SER A 61 6.13 5.65 10.75
N GLU A 62 6.74 6.15 9.67
CA GLU A 62 7.38 7.48 9.66
C GLU A 62 6.36 8.61 9.95
N ALA A 63 5.11 8.42 9.55
CA ALA A 63 4.02 9.36 9.84
C ALA A 63 3.41 9.24 11.25
N GLY A 64 3.95 8.36 12.10
CA GLY A 64 3.50 8.21 13.48
C GLY A 64 2.49 7.08 13.73
N ALA A 65 2.18 6.25 12.75
CA ALA A 65 1.36 5.06 12.93
C ALA A 65 2.12 3.95 13.70
N HIS A 66 2.72 4.31 14.84
CA HIS A 66 3.45 3.38 15.70
C HIS A 66 2.51 2.52 16.55
N GLY A 67 2.92 1.29 16.86
CA GLY A 67 2.14 0.28 17.54
C GLY A 67 1.48 0.70 18.86
N GLY A 68 0.29 0.12 19.10
CA GLY A 68 -0.26 -0.01 20.43
C GLY A 68 -1.28 1.03 20.89
N SER A 69 -2.46 1.08 20.26
CA SER A 69 -3.63 1.49 21.05
C SER A 69 -4.02 0.35 22.00
N PRO A 70 -4.34 0.64 23.29
CA PRO A 70 -4.81 -0.38 24.24
C PRO A 70 -6.11 -1.08 23.84
N ARG A 71 -6.81 -0.56 22.83
CA ARG A 71 -8.10 -1.08 22.33
C ARG A 71 -7.98 -1.88 21.03
N GLY A 72 -6.74 -2.16 20.54
CA GLY A 72 -6.52 -2.64 19.17
C GLY A 72 -6.60 -1.48 18.18
N ARG A 73 -6.00 -1.66 17.00
CA ARG A 73 -6.07 -0.66 15.92
C ARG A 73 -7.20 -0.99 14.96
N ARG A 74 -7.94 0.03 14.58
CA ARG A 74 -8.97 -0.04 13.53
C ARG A 74 -8.46 0.65 12.29
N ALA A 75 -8.58 -0.03 11.17
CA ALA A 75 -8.12 0.51 9.89
C ALA A 75 -9.23 0.49 8.84
N VAL A 76 -9.09 1.41 7.90
CA VAL A 76 -9.94 1.48 6.71
C VAL A 76 -9.06 1.36 5.47
N ILE A 77 -9.47 0.54 4.52
CA ILE A 77 -8.86 0.46 3.19
C ILE A 77 -9.91 0.86 2.16
N VAL A 78 -9.57 1.82 1.29
CA VAL A 78 -10.42 2.17 0.15
C VAL A 78 -10.01 1.31 -1.04
N GLY A 79 -10.87 0.36 -1.42
CA GLY A 79 -10.63 -0.58 -2.51
C GLY A 79 -10.48 -2.04 -2.07
N SER A 80 -10.32 -2.94 -3.04
CA SER A 80 -10.23 -4.39 -2.82
C SER A 80 -9.37 -5.08 -3.91
N GLY A 81 -8.34 -4.40 -4.43
CA GLY A 81 -7.44 -4.91 -5.46
C GLY A 81 -6.10 -5.44 -4.91
N ALA A 82 -5.12 -5.64 -5.79
CA ALA A 82 -3.79 -6.12 -5.42
C ALA A 82 -3.11 -5.21 -4.38
N THR A 83 -3.19 -3.89 -4.53
CA THR A 83 -2.63 -2.94 -3.56
C THR A 83 -3.37 -2.98 -2.22
N ALA A 84 -4.70 -3.22 -2.21
CA ALA A 84 -5.45 -3.41 -0.97
C ALA A 84 -5.00 -4.68 -0.22
N ARG A 85 -4.61 -5.74 -0.93
CA ARG A 85 -4.03 -6.95 -0.31
C ARG A 85 -2.65 -6.68 0.28
N SER A 86 -1.81 -5.88 -0.39
CA SER A 86 -0.54 -5.42 0.20
C SER A 86 -0.78 -4.54 1.43
N ALA A 87 -1.81 -3.68 1.41
CA ALA A 87 -2.21 -2.89 2.56
C ALA A 87 -2.66 -3.76 3.75
N LEU A 88 -3.41 -4.84 3.51
CA LEU A 88 -3.77 -5.80 4.56
C LEU A 88 -2.53 -6.44 5.19
N ALA A 89 -1.55 -6.85 4.38
CA ALA A 89 -0.31 -7.41 4.89
C ALA A 89 0.47 -6.39 5.73
N ALA A 90 0.54 -5.13 5.29
CA ALA A 90 1.15 -4.04 6.05
C ALA A 90 0.41 -3.78 7.38
N LEU A 91 -0.92 -3.80 7.36
CA LEU A 91 -1.73 -3.64 8.58
C LEU A 91 -1.50 -4.78 9.58
N ALA A 92 -1.32 -6.02 9.10
CA ALA A 92 -0.98 -7.15 9.97
C ALA A 92 0.38 -6.94 10.67
N GLU A 93 1.40 -6.44 9.96
CA GLU A 93 2.70 -6.08 10.55
C GLU A 93 2.58 -4.95 11.58
N LEU A 94 1.59 -4.06 11.42
CA LEU A 94 1.27 -2.99 12.37
C LEU A 94 0.30 -3.44 13.49
N ALA A 95 0.08 -4.74 13.65
CA ALA A 95 -0.78 -5.36 14.66
C ALA A 95 -2.25 -4.91 14.60
N VAL A 96 -2.75 -4.60 13.41
CA VAL A 96 -4.17 -4.37 13.15
C VAL A 96 -4.90 -5.71 13.05
N THR A 97 -6.02 -5.86 13.74
CA THR A 97 -6.83 -7.08 13.77
C THR A 97 -8.20 -6.93 13.10
N GLU A 98 -8.62 -5.69 12.83
CA GLU A 98 -9.90 -5.39 12.20
C GLU A 98 -9.73 -4.31 11.12
N ALA A 99 -10.31 -4.52 9.95
CA ALA A 99 -10.31 -3.54 8.89
C ALA A 99 -11.67 -3.44 8.19
N VAL A 100 -12.08 -2.23 7.88
CA VAL A 100 -13.22 -1.94 7.02
C VAL A 100 -12.73 -1.65 5.61
N LEU A 101 -13.24 -2.37 4.62
CA LEU A 101 -12.95 -2.11 3.22
C LEU A 101 -14.09 -1.29 2.61
N LEU A 102 -13.78 -0.06 2.20
CA LEU A 102 -14.71 0.79 1.46
C LEU A 102 -14.71 0.36 -0.01
N VAL A 103 -15.81 -0.24 -0.44
CA VAL A 103 -15.95 -0.81 -1.78
C VAL A 103 -17.24 -0.35 -2.46
N ARG A 104 -17.29 -0.43 -3.79
CA ARG A 104 -18.50 -0.07 -4.56
C ARG A 104 -19.59 -1.15 -4.48
N SER A 105 -19.20 -2.40 -4.31
CA SER A 105 -20.13 -3.54 -4.20
C SER A 105 -19.66 -4.51 -3.11
N GLU A 106 -18.71 -5.36 -3.41
CA GLU A 106 -18.25 -6.43 -2.53
C GLU A 106 -16.73 -6.45 -2.42
N ILE A 107 -16.22 -7.04 -1.33
CA ILE A 107 -14.80 -7.36 -1.19
C ILE A 107 -14.50 -8.52 -2.15
N ARG A 108 -13.47 -8.35 -2.98
CA ARG A 108 -13.01 -9.42 -3.87
C ARG A 108 -12.61 -10.64 -3.06
N GLU A 109 -12.89 -11.83 -3.60
CA GLU A 109 -12.63 -13.09 -2.89
C GLU A 109 -11.15 -13.26 -2.54
N GLU A 110 -10.24 -12.91 -3.44
CA GLU A 110 -8.79 -12.96 -3.18
C GLU A 110 -8.40 -12.08 -1.99
N THR A 111 -9.03 -10.92 -1.84
CA THR A 111 -8.77 -10.00 -0.72
C THR A 111 -9.35 -10.51 0.58
N ARG A 112 -10.51 -11.15 0.53
CA ARG A 112 -11.13 -11.82 1.69
C ARG A 112 -10.24 -12.95 2.21
N LEU A 113 -9.72 -13.79 1.31
CA LEU A 113 -8.80 -14.88 1.64
C LEU A 113 -7.48 -14.36 2.26
N VAL A 114 -6.96 -13.23 1.77
CA VAL A 114 -5.77 -12.60 2.38
C VAL A 114 -6.07 -12.14 3.80
N GLY A 115 -7.18 -11.47 4.05
CA GLY A 115 -7.60 -11.08 5.40
C GLY A 115 -7.68 -12.28 6.35
N GLN A 116 -8.31 -13.38 5.92
CA GLN A 116 -8.38 -14.62 6.71
C GLN A 116 -7.00 -15.20 7.04
N ARG A 117 -6.09 -15.27 6.05
CA ARG A 117 -4.72 -15.79 6.26
C ARG A 117 -3.91 -14.92 7.23
N LEU A 118 -4.16 -13.63 7.25
CA LEU A 118 -3.48 -12.66 8.11
C LEU A 118 -4.15 -12.49 9.48
N GLY A 119 -5.29 -13.13 9.72
CA GLY A 119 -6.04 -13.00 10.96
C GLY A 119 -6.71 -11.64 11.15
N ILE A 120 -6.98 -10.91 10.05
CA ILE A 120 -7.69 -9.63 10.07
C ILE A 120 -9.17 -9.85 9.77
N ALA A 121 -10.05 -9.45 10.70
CA ALA A 121 -11.48 -9.45 10.48
C ALA A 121 -11.85 -8.33 9.49
N LEU A 122 -12.54 -8.70 8.39
CA LEU A 122 -12.89 -7.76 7.32
C LEU A 122 -14.39 -7.47 7.32
N GLN A 123 -14.74 -6.19 7.20
CA GLN A 123 -16.10 -5.72 6.96
C GLN A 123 -16.12 -4.91 5.66
N ALA A 124 -17.21 -5.06 4.89
CA ALA A 124 -17.46 -4.22 3.72
C ALA A 124 -18.35 -3.04 4.10
N ALA A 125 -18.03 -1.87 3.57
CA ALA A 125 -18.91 -0.70 3.68
C ALA A 125 -18.86 0.11 2.37
N PRO A 126 -19.90 0.89 2.06
CA PRO A 126 -19.87 1.79 0.91
C PRO A 126 -18.85 2.93 1.10
N LEU A 127 -18.35 3.48 0.00
CA LEU A 127 -17.35 4.58 0.00
C LEU A 127 -17.76 5.84 0.80
N THR A 128 -19.03 5.96 1.16
CA THR A 128 -19.57 7.11 1.92
C THR A 128 -19.74 6.86 3.42
N ALA A 129 -19.42 5.65 3.90
CA ALA A 129 -19.78 5.22 5.26
C ALA A 129 -18.55 5.07 6.18
N LEU A 130 -17.81 6.15 6.43
CA LEU A 130 -16.82 6.15 7.51
C LEU A 130 -17.35 6.99 8.68
N THR A 131 -17.92 6.32 9.69
CA THR A 131 -18.58 6.96 10.84
C THR A 131 -17.89 6.69 12.17
N ASP A 132 -17.21 5.55 12.31
CA ASP A 132 -16.53 5.17 13.54
C ASP A 132 -15.07 5.65 13.58
N PRO A 133 -14.51 5.94 14.75
CA PRO A 133 -13.11 6.31 14.91
C PRO A 133 -12.18 5.22 14.36
N VAL A 134 -11.18 5.65 13.58
CA VAL A 134 -10.13 4.80 13.00
C VAL A 134 -8.76 5.41 13.19
N ASP A 135 -7.74 4.57 13.25
CA ASP A 135 -6.35 4.99 13.43
C ASP A 135 -5.61 5.14 12.10
N ILE A 136 -5.99 4.35 11.10
CA ILE A 136 -5.30 4.27 9.80
C ILE A 136 -6.34 4.24 8.67
N VAL A 137 -6.11 5.05 7.65
CA VAL A 137 -6.86 4.99 6.38
C VAL A 137 -5.88 4.81 5.23
N ILE A 138 -6.12 3.83 4.35
CA ILE A 138 -5.26 3.56 3.19
C ILE A 138 -6.08 3.60 1.91
N GLY A 139 -5.82 4.58 1.04
CA GLY A 139 -6.36 4.66 -0.32
C GLY A 139 -5.60 3.75 -1.29
N THR A 140 -6.32 2.93 -2.03
CA THR A 140 -5.74 2.02 -3.03
C THR A 140 -6.45 2.08 -4.39
N VAL A 141 -7.28 3.10 -4.59
CA VAL A 141 -8.06 3.30 -5.81
C VAL A 141 -7.69 4.63 -6.47
N PRO A 142 -7.80 4.75 -7.81
CA PRO A 142 -7.50 5.99 -8.49
C PRO A 142 -8.47 7.12 -8.07
N ALA A 143 -8.04 8.36 -8.22
CA ALA A 143 -8.79 9.56 -7.80
C ALA A 143 -10.23 9.58 -8.34
N GLN A 144 -10.45 9.09 -9.56
CA GLN A 144 -11.76 9.03 -10.21
C GLN A 144 -12.74 8.04 -9.55
N ALA A 145 -12.26 7.16 -8.67
CA ALA A 145 -13.11 6.22 -7.95
C ALA A 145 -13.83 6.86 -6.75
N TYR A 146 -13.34 8.00 -6.28
CA TYR A 146 -13.99 8.74 -5.19
C TYR A 146 -15.20 9.52 -5.72
N PRO A 147 -16.32 9.52 -4.98
CA PRO A 147 -17.48 10.34 -5.37
C PRO A 147 -17.16 11.84 -5.29
N ALA A 148 -17.85 12.64 -6.08
CA ALA A 148 -17.74 14.09 -5.97
C ALA A 148 -18.09 14.55 -4.55
N GLY A 149 -17.25 15.43 -3.98
CA GLY A 149 -17.44 15.91 -2.60
C GLY A 149 -17.09 14.87 -1.53
N PHE A 150 -16.26 13.87 -1.84
CA PHE A 150 -15.78 12.89 -0.85
C PHE A 150 -15.17 13.61 0.36
N GLN A 151 -15.58 13.20 1.55
CA GLN A 151 -15.12 13.75 2.82
C GLN A 151 -14.85 12.62 3.81
N LEU A 152 -13.92 12.87 4.72
CA LEU A 152 -13.72 12.10 5.94
C LEU A 152 -14.39 12.83 7.09
N ALA A 153 -15.09 12.10 7.96
CA ALA A 153 -15.68 12.68 9.15
C ALA A 153 -14.59 13.02 10.16
N PRO A 154 -14.40 14.29 10.58
CA PRO A 154 -13.34 14.65 11.53
C PRO A 154 -13.44 13.88 12.84
N SER A 155 -14.66 13.62 13.33
CA SER A 155 -14.90 12.82 14.53
C SER A 155 -14.40 11.38 14.45
N ALA A 156 -14.21 10.88 13.23
CA ALA A 156 -13.72 9.51 12.99
C ALA A 156 -12.22 9.46 12.68
N THR A 157 -11.62 10.55 12.18
CA THR A 157 -10.27 10.51 11.60
C THR A 157 -9.31 11.59 12.08
N VAL A 158 -9.66 12.45 13.03
CA VAL A 158 -8.83 13.59 13.48
C VAL A 158 -7.40 13.21 13.85
N ASP A 159 -7.20 12.06 14.47
CA ASP A 159 -5.87 11.56 14.87
C ASP A 159 -5.37 10.43 13.94
N ALA A 160 -6.07 10.16 12.84
CA ALA A 160 -5.71 9.08 11.93
C ALA A 160 -4.52 9.44 11.05
N VAL A 161 -3.73 8.42 10.69
CA VAL A 161 -2.76 8.51 9.59
C VAL A 161 -3.44 8.05 8.31
N VAL A 162 -3.48 8.90 7.30
CA VAL A 162 -4.16 8.67 6.03
C VAL A 162 -3.13 8.61 4.90
N LEU A 163 -2.89 7.42 4.38
CA LEU A 163 -2.01 7.17 3.23
C LEU A 163 -2.85 6.99 1.96
N ASP A 164 -2.55 7.69 0.89
CA ASP A 164 -3.04 7.33 -0.45
C ASP A 164 -1.92 6.70 -1.26
N CYS A 165 -2.05 5.40 -1.58
CA CYS A 165 -1.05 4.67 -2.37
C CYS A 165 -0.98 5.12 -3.84
N VAL A 166 -1.96 5.90 -4.30
CA VAL A 166 -1.98 6.42 -5.66
C VAL A 166 -1.24 7.76 -5.69
N TYR A 167 -0.40 7.92 -6.69
CA TYR A 167 0.32 9.15 -7.00
C TYR A 167 0.12 9.48 -8.47
N GLY A 168 0.14 10.77 -8.84
CA GLY A 168 -0.09 11.23 -10.21
C GLY A 168 -0.49 12.70 -10.26
N ASP A 169 -0.98 13.15 -11.41
CA ASP A 169 -1.33 14.53 -11.66
C ASP A 169 -2.53 14.98 -10.83
N GLY A 170 -2.28 15.88 -9.90
CA GLY A 170 -3.32 16.55 -9.10
C GLY A 170 -3.52 15.99 -7.69
N PRO A 171 -4.28 16.73 -6.87
CA PRO A 171 -4.50 16.37 -5.48
C PRO A 171 -5.40 15.14 -5.36
N SER A 172 -4.99 14.17 -4.53
CA SER A 172 -5.83 13.04 -4.15
C SER A 172 -7.07 13.55 -3.39
N PRO A 173 -8.29 13.12 -3.77
CA PRO A 173 -9.49 13.42 -3.00
C PRO A 173 -9.41 12.92 -1.55
N LEU A 174 -8.74 11.79 -1.32
CA LEU A 174 -8.54 11.22 0.00
C LEU A 174 -7.61 12.10 0.86
N LEU A 175 -6.47 12.53 0.32
CA LEU A 175 -5.54 13.39 1.06
C LEU A 175 -6.12 14.79 1.30
N ALA A 176 -6.85 15.34 0.34
CA ALA A 176 -7.57 16.60 0.53
C ALA A 176 -8.59 16.50 1.67
N ALA A 177 -9.37 15.40 1.71
CA ALA A 177 -10.31 15.14 2.79
C ALA A 177 -9.61 14.93 4.14
N ALA A 178 -8.45 14.27 4.15
CA ALA A 178 -7.63 14.05 5.36
C ALA A 178 -7.16 15.38 5.97
N VAL A 179 -6.62 16.27 5.15
CA VAL A 179 -6.19 17.61 5.61
C VAL A 179 -7.35 18.40 6.20
N LEU A 180 -8.52 18.40 5.55
CA LEU A 180 -9.72 19.08 6.06
C LEU A 180 -10.23 18.46 7.35
N ALA A 181 -10.05 17.17 7.56
CA ALA A 181 -10.44 16.47 8.78
C ALA A 181 -9.42 16.62 9.93
N GLY A 182 -8.26 17.22 9.70
CA GLY A 182 -7.18 17.35 10.69
C GLY A 182 -6.35 16.07 10.88
N SER A 183 -6.43 15.13 9.93
CA SER A 183 -5.65 13.88 9.92
C SER A 183 -4.22 14.12 9.42
N VAL A 184 -3.31 13.19 9.70
CA VAL A 184 -1.96 13.18 9.12
C VAL A 184 -2.04 12.61 7.70
N ALA A 185 -1.88 13.46 6.69
CA ALA A 185 -1.92 13.07 5.29
C ALA A 185 -0.54 12.60 4.78
N VAL A 186 -0.46 11.37 4.26
CA VAL A 186 0.75 10.75 3.73
C VAL A 186 0.59 10.53 2.23
N PRO A 187 1.40 11.17 1.39
CA PRO A 187 1.30 10.98 -0.06
C PRO A 187 1.85 9.61 -0.49
N GLY A 188 1.31 9.07 -1.57
CA GLY A 188 1.74 7.78 -2.14
C GLY A 188 3.21 7.75 -2.61
N THR A 189 3.81 8.91 -2.78
CA THR A 189 5.24 9.06 -3.07
C THR A 189 6.14 8.56 -1.95
N GLU A 190 5.69 8.59 -0.69
CA GLU A 190 6.42 7.99 0.42
C GLU A 190 6.41 6.46 0.32
N MET A 191 5.26 5.86 0.04
CA MET A 191 5.19 4.43 -0.26
C MET A 191 6.06 4.08 -1.48
N LEU A 192 6.01 4.88 -2.56
CA LEU A 192 6.80 4.69 -3.77
C LEU A 192 8.30 4.69 -3.46
N LEU A 193 8.77 5.64 -2.65
CA LEU A 193 10.16 5.73 -2.22
C LEU A 193 10.62 4.46 -1.48
N HIS A 194 9.89 4.06 -0.45
CA HIS A 194 10.31 2.96 0.40
C HIS A 194 10.22 1.59 -0.30
N GLN A 195 9.18 1.36 -1.13
CA GLN A 195 9.11 0.15 -1.94
C GLN A 195 10.25 0.08 -2.97
N ALA A 196 10.64 1.24 -3.57
CA ALA A 196 11.76 1.30 -4.51
C ALA A 196 13.10 1.08 -3.80
N ALA A 197 13.27 1.59 -2.59
CA ALA A 197 14.46 1.32 -1.77
C ALA A 197 14.60 -0.18 -1.47
N ALA A 198 13.51 -0.86 -1.13
CA ALA A 198 13.53 -2.32 -0.97
C ALA A 198 13.88 -3.05 -2.28
N GLN A 199 13.37 -2.58 -3.42
CA GLN A 199 13.72 -3.12 -4.74
C GLN A 199 15.23 -2.98 -5.05
N VAL A 200 15.82 -1.81 -4.79
CA VAL A 200 17.28 -1.60 -4.95
C VAL A 200 18.04 -2.64 -4.15
N ARG A 201 17.69 -2.85 -2.88
CA ARG A 201 18.36 -3.85 -2.03
C ARG A 201 18.23 -5.27 -2.60
N LEU A 202 17.03 -5.67 -3.03
CA LEU A 202 16.78 -7.00 -3.60
C LEU A 202 17.51 -7.23 -4.92
N MET A 203 17.55 -6.23 -5.81
CA MET A 203 18.13 -6.36 -7.13
C MET A 203 19.65 -6.23 -7.15
N THR A 204 20.23 -5.48 -6.21
CA THR A 204 21.67 -5.14 -6.22
C THR A 204 22.46 -5.66 -5.04
N GLY A 205 21.80 -6.03 -3.94
CA GLY A 205 22.42 -6.34 -2.66
C GLY A 205 22.98 -5.12 -1.91
N CYS A 206 22.87 -3.91 -2.50
CA CYS A 206 23.39 -2.68 -1.91
C CYS A 206 22.37 -2.03 -0.98
N GLN A 207 22.86 -1.24 -0.02
CA GLN A 207 22.00 -0.38 0.79
C GLN A 207 21.48 0.77 -0.09
N PRO A 208 20.15 0.99 -0.13
CA PRO A 208 19.57 2.08 -0.92
C PRO A 208 19.91 3.44 -0.29
N PRO A 209 20.31 4.44 -1.08
CA PRO A 209 20.55 5.80 -0.59
C PRO A 209 19.21 6.56 -0.47
N VAL A 210 18.42 6.23 0.55
CA VAL A 210 17.03 6.70 0.69
C VAL A 210 16.93 8.23 0.72
N VAL A 211 17.90 8.93 1.32
CA VAL A 211 17.92 10.40 1.40
C VAL A 211 18.04 11.01 0.00
N GLU A 212 18.97 10.51 -0.81
CA GLU A 212 19.18 10.96 -2.19
C GLU A 212 18.01 10.57 -3.09
N MET A 213 17.45 9.37 -2.89
CA MET A 213 16.26 8.92 -3.61
C MET A 213 15.07 9.83 -3.32
N ARG A 214 14.86 10.23 -2.05
CA ARG A 214 13.78 11.16 -1.65
C ARG A 214 14.01 12.53 -2.30
N ALA A 215 15.23 13.05 -2.26
CA ALA A 215 15.54 14.34 -2.87
C ALA A 215 15.28 14.35 -4.39
N ALA A 216 15.70 13.29 -5.09
CA ALA A 216 15.45 13.14 -6.52
C ALA A 216 13.95 13.01 -6.86
N LEU A 217 13.20 12.27 -6.05
CA LEU A 217 11.75 12.12 -6.22
C LEU A 217 11.03 13.47 -6.05
N LEU A 218 11.37 14.24 -5.01
CA LEU A 218 10.78 15.56 -4.77
C LEU A 218 11.10 16.55 -5.89
N ALA A 219 12.33 16.53 -6.41
CA ALA A 219 12.72 17.36 -7.56
C ALA A 219 11.88 17.01 -8.81
N ALA A 220 11.73 15.71 -9.11
CA ALA A 220 10.96 15.26 -10.26
C ALA A 220 9.46 15.62 -10.19
N ILE A 221 8.88 15.69 -8.98
CA ILE A 221 7.49 16.11 -8.78
C ILE A 221 7.31 17.62 -9.01
N GLN A 222 8.31 18.43 -8.66
CA GLN A 222 8.23 19.89 -8.81
C GLN A 222 8.41 20.34 -10.27
N GLU A 223 8.96 19.50 -11.15
CA GLU A 223 9.18 19.79 -12.57
C GLU A 223 7.94 19.43 -13.45
N GLN A 224 6.89 18.81 -12.89
CA GLN A 224 5.66 18.46 -13.58
C GLN A 224 4.58 19.54 -13.42
#